data_6252a954952bb6b414e8f159cb13580c
#
_entry.id   6252a954952bb6b414e8f159cb13580c
#
_cell.length_a   1.000
_cell.length_b   1.000
_cell.length_c   1.000
_cell.angle_alpha   90.00
_cell.angle_beta   90.00
_cell.angle_gamma   90.00
#
_symmetry.space_group_name_H-M   'P 1'
#
loop_
_entity.id
_entity.type
_entity.pdbx_description
1 polymer ?
#
loop_
_entity_poly.entity_id
_entity_poly.type
_entity_poly.pdbx_seq_one_letter_code
_entity_poly.pdbx_strand_id
1 'polypeptide(L)'
;MVIGSEILSEKQMILIGILVVIFVVFAVLVNLLDNKSLNGIKAKKIGDGQHGTARWATKSEIKQTFIPLPFEPEKWRKGVALPTVQGTVVGCRGSGKKTVALVDTGDVHTLMVGAAGVEKTAYFLYPNIELACASGMSFVSTDTKGDIARNYGTIASKHYGYNVSVLDLRNPTRSDENNILHLVNKYMDEYLADKSNLSAKAKAEK
;
A
#
# COMPACT_ATOMS: atom_id res chain seq x y z
N MET A 1 -7.63 72.70 5.76
CA MET A 1 -8.88 71.91 5.66
C MET A 1 -8.91 71.06 6.92
N VAL A 2 -9.60 71.50 7.96
CA VAL A 2 -9.67 70.83 9.25
C VAL A 2 -10.87 69.90 9.19
N ILE A 3 -10.59 68.57 9.17
CA ILE A 3 -11.63 67.57 9.25
C ILE A 3 -12.06 67.48 10.69
N GLY A 4 -13.27 68.02 10.96
CA GLY A 4 -13.86 68.04 12.30
C GLY A 4 -14.09 66.59 12.77
N SER A 5 -13.45 66.24 13.90
CA SER A 5 -13.80 65.04 14.67
C SER A 5 -15.19 65.24 15.26
N GLU A 6 -16.21 64.73 14.60
CA GLU A 6 -17.52 64.57 15.23
C GLU A 6 -17.35 63.65 16.43
N ILE A 7 -17.40 64.21 17.62
CA ILE A 7 -17.42 63.42 18.85
C ILE A 7 -18.77 62.73 18.89
N LEU A 8 -18.74 61.41 18.79
CA LEU A 8 -19.92 60.52 18.87
C LEU A 8 -20.73 60.89 20.11
N SER A 9 -22.04 61.05 19.94
CA SER A 9 -22.91 61.39 21.07
C SER A 9 -22.87 60.23 22.09
N GLU A 10 -23.07 60.57 23.36
CA GLU A 10 -23.06 59.60 24.47
C GLU A 10 -23.94 58.38 24.20
N LYS A 11 -25.09 58.60 23.57
CA LYS A 11 -26.02 57.52 23.14
C LYS A 11 -25.43 56.61 22.05
N GLN A 12 -24.64 57.16 21.13
CA GLN A 12 -23.99 56.36 20.07
C GLN A 12 -22.83 55.56 20.65
N MET A 13 -22.11 56.01 21.62
CA MET A 13 -21.05 55.25 22.31
C MET A 13 -21.65 54.09 23.12
N ILE A 14 -22.79 54.30 23.78
CA ILE A 14 -23.52 53.24 24.50
C ILE A 14 -24.01 52.18 23.51
N LEU A 15 -24.58 52.59 22.36
CA LEU A 15 -25.06 51.67 21.33
C LEU A 15 -23.93 50.82 20.75
N ILE A 16 -22.77 51.44 20.47
CA ILE A 16 -21.59 50.70 19.99
C ILE A 16 -21.09 49.74 21.05
N GLY A 17 -21.08 50.09 22.32
CA GLY A 17 -20.71 49.22 23.41
C GLY A 17 -21.62 47.98 23.51
N ILE A 18 -22.92 48.19 23.39
CA ILE A 18 -23.90 47.09 23.38
C ILE A 18 -23.68 46.17 22.17
N LEU A 19 -23.44 46.73 20.97
CA LEU A 19 -23.17 45.94 19.75
C LEU A 19 -21.90 45.07 19.88
N VAL A 20 -20.84 45.63 20.47
CA VAL A 20 -19.59 44.88 20.73
C VAL A 20 -19.82 43.74 21.70
N VAL A 21 -20.58 43.98 22.78
CA VAL A 21 -20.92 42.91 23.75
C VAL A 21 -21.73 41.81 23.09
N ILE A 22 -22.74 42.15 22.27
CA ILE A 22 -23.54 41.17 21.52
C ILE A 22 -22.66 40.35 20.57
N PHE A 23 -21.74 41.02 19.87
CA PHE A 23 -20.81 40.32 18.94
C PHE A 23 -19.88 39.36 19.67
N VAL A 24 -19.33 39.77 20.82
CA VAL A 24 -18.47 38.88 21.64
C VAL A 24 -19.25 37.69 22.17
N VAL A 25 -20.48 37.89 22.67
CA VAL A 25 -21.34 36.80 23.13
C VAL A 25 -21.67 35.87 22.00
N PHE A 26 -21.97 36.37 20.80
CA PHE A 26 -22.25 35.58 19.63
C PHE A 26 -21.01 34.77 19.19
N ALA A 27 -19.82 35.37 19.15
CA ALA A 27 -18.58 34.69 18.83
C ALA A 27 -18.23 33.58 19.83
N VAL A 28 -18.47 33.78 21.12
CA VAL A 28 -18.33 32.75 22.16
C VAL A 28 -19.33 31.64 22.00
N LEU A 29 -20.58 31.96 21.70
CA LEU A 29 -21.62 30.95 21.42
C LEU A 29 -21.30 30.10 20.20
N VAL A 30 -20.86 30.70 19.10
CA VAL A 30 -20.44 29.97 17.89
C VAL A 30 -19.27 29.05 18.20
N ASN A 31 -18.26 29.50 18.92
CA ASN A 31 -17.13 28.65 19.34
C ASN A 31 -17.55 27.49 20.26
N LEU A 32 -18.51 27.70 21.15
CA LEU A 32 -19.05 26.67 22.04
C LEU A 32 -19.91 25.64 21.28
N LEU A 33 -20.60 26.06 20.23
CA LEU A 33 -21.42 25.20 19.39
C LEU A 33 -20.55 24.38 18.41
N ASP A 34 -19.53 25.00 17.82
CA ASP A 34 -18.61 24.33 16.89
C ASP A 34 -17.77 23.25 17.60
N ASN A 35 -17.35 23.50 18.82
CA ASN A 35 -16.66 22.50 19.64
C ASN A 35 -17.52 21.28 20.01
N LYS A 36 -18.83 21.36 19.91
CA LYS A 36 -19.72 20.21 20.19
C LYS A 36 -19.91 19.27 18.98
N SER A 37 -19.73 19.75 17.76
CA SER A 37 -20.05 19.00 16.55
C SER A 37 -18.99 17.94 16.19
N LEU A 38 -17.71 18.17 16.50
CA LEU A 38 -16.63 17.24 16.22
C LEU A 38 -16.13 16.43 17.43
N ASN A 39 -16.42 16.89 18.66
CA ASN A 39 -16.06 16.18 19.89
C ASN A 39 -17.06 15.10 20.32
N GLY A 40 -18.12 14.85 19.55
CA GLY A 40 -19.13 13.83 19.81
C GLY A 40 -18.64 12.39 19.59
N ILE A 41 -17.55 12.21 18.84
CA ILE A 41 -16.91 10.90 18.63
C ILE A 41 -15.76 10.79 19.61
N LYS A 42 -16.03 10.73 20.89
CA LYS A 42 -15.04 10.29 21.86
C LYS A 42 -14.89 8.79 21.69
N ALA A 43 -13.71 8.36 21.22
CA ALA A 43 -13.33 6.97 21.27
C ALA A 43 -13.54 6.48 22.71
N LYS A 44 -14.53 5.62 22.94
CA LYS A 44 -14.75 4.99 24.24
C LYS A 44 -13.51 4.13 24.48
N LYS A 45 -12.78 4.37 25.56
CA LYS A 45 -11.73 3.45 26.00
C LYS A 45 -12.39 2.09 26.21
N ILE A 46 -12.16 1.18 25.29
CA ILE A 46 -12.50 -0.23 25.42
C ILE A 46 -11.53 -0.79 26.46
N GLY A 47 -12.02 -1.58 27.42
CA GLY A 47 -11.16 -2.19 28.45
C GLY A 47 -9.99 -2.95 27.83
N ASP A 48 -8.84 -2.87 28.46
CA ASP A 48 -7.63 -3.53 27.99
C ASP A 48 -7.91 -5.04 27.80
N GLY A 49 -7.70 -5.52 26.57
CA GLY A 49 -7.84 -6.94 26.22
C GLY A 49 -9.20 -7.40 25.71
N GLN A 50 -10.24 -6.54 25.62
CA GLN A 50 -11.56 -6.96 25.14
C GLN A 50 -11.56 -7.40 23.66
N HIS A 51 -10.69 -6.84 22.84
CA HIS A 51 -10.49 -7.20 21.41
C HIS A 51 -9.03 -7.57 21.11
N GLY A 52 -8.29 -8.02 22.13
CA GLY A 52 -6.85 -8.25 22.07
C GLY A 52 -6.05 -7.01 22.45
N THR A 53 -4.77 -7.21 22.69
CA THR A 53 -3.80 -6.14 22.96
C THR A 53 -2.86 -6.01 21.78
N ALA A 54 -2.64 -4.79 21.30
CA ALA A 54 -1.65 -4.51 20.28
C ALA A 54 -0.63 -3.50 20.80
N ARG A 55 0.64 -3.73 20.48
CA ARG A 55 1.75 -2.82 20.78
C ARG A 55 2.77 -2.85 19.64
N TRP A 56 3.62 -1.87 19.60
CA TRP A 56 4.75 -1.89 18.67
C TRP A 56 5.74 -3.00 19.07
N ALA A 57 6.25 -3.70 18.06
CA ALA A 57 7.27 -4.73 18.27
C ALA A 57 8.56 -4.11 18.81
N THR A 58 9.20 -4.81 19.74
CA THR A 58 10.52 -4.44 20.25
C THR A 58 11.60 -4.71 19.21
N LYS A 59 12.77 -4.09 19.38
CA LYS A 59 13.92 -4.33 18.49
C LYS A 59 14.36 -5.79 18.47
N SER A 60 14.18 -6.50 19.57
CA SER A 60 14.50 -7.93 19.67
C SER A 60 13.53 -8.77 18.85
N GLU A 61 12.24 -8.53 18.99
CA GLU A 61 11.19 -9.22 18.21
C GLU A 61 11.37 -8.99 16.72
N ILE A 62 11.63 -7.74 16.29
CA ILE A 62 11.91 -7.44 14.88
C ILE A 62 13.10 -8.24 14.34
N LYS A 63 14.17 -8.40 15.15
CA LYS A 63 15.35 -9.17 14.73
C LYS A 63 15.09 -10.68 14.68
N GLN A 64 14.19 -11.18 15.50
CA GLN A 64 13.82 -12.59 15.54
C GLN A 64 12.83 -12.97 14.42
N THR A 65 11.93 -12.02 14.06
CA THR A 65 10.87 -12.28 13.11
C THR A 65 11.30 -12.05 11.66
N PHE A 66 12.07 -10.99 11.39
CA PHE A 66 12.42 -10.60 10.02
C PHE A 66 13.88 -10.86 9.69
N ILE A 67 14.12 -11.35 8.49
CA ILE A 67 15.46 -11.58 7.98
C ILE A 67 16.02 -10.27 7.42
N PRO A 68 17.18 -9.78 7.91
CA PRO A 68 17.83 -8.61 7.32
C PRO A 68 18.56 -9.00 6.04
N LEU A 69 18.21 -8.33 4.94
CA LEU A 69 18.78 -8.53 3.62
C LEU A 69 19.40 -7.23 3.11
N PRO A 70 20.69 -7.18 2.74
CA PRO A 70 21.26 -6.04 2.01
C PRO A 70 20.48 -5.81 0.72
N PHE A 71 19.89 -4.61 0.54
CA PHE A 71 19.06 -4.31 -0.62
C PHE A 71 19.89 -3.62 -1.70
N GLU A 72 20.34 -4.41 -2.68
CA GLU A 72 21.31 -3.97 -3.69
C GLU A 72 20.80 -4.23 -5.14
N PRO A 73 19.73 -3.59 -5.59
CA PRO A 73 19.14 -3.83 -6.92
C PRO A 73 20.12 -3.68 -8.08
N GLU A 74 21.06 -2.73 -7.97
CA GLU A 74 22.07 -2.50 -9.03
C GLU A 74 23.00 -3.70 -9.23
N LYS A 75 23.30 -4.46 -8.18
CA LYS A 75 24.08 -5.69 -8.26
C LYS A 75 23.23 -6.85 -8.75
N TRP A 76 22.01 -6.96 -8.22
CA TRP A 76 21.08 -8.03 -8.58
C TRP A 76 20.75 -8.03 -10.06
N ARG A 77 20.49 -6.87 -10.65
CA ARG A 77 20.25 -6.71 -12.11
C ARG A 77 21.46 -7.07 -12.99
N LYS A 78 22.63 -7.19 -12.41
CA LYS A 78 23.85 -7.69 -13.07
C LYS A 78 24.11 -9.17 -12.78
N GLY A 79 23.21 -9.84 -12.09
CA GLY A 79 23.37 -11.24 -11.67
C GLY A 79 24.38 -11.45 -10.54
N VAL A 80 24.72 -10.36 -9.81
CA VAL A 80 25.72 -10.43 -8.74
C VAL A 80 25.02 -10.43 -7.39
N ALA A 81 25.41 -11.36 -6.51
CA ALA A 81 24.91 -11.49 -5.14
C ALA A 81 23.37 -11.56 -5.06
N LEU A 82 22.76 -12.37 -5.93
CA LEU A 82 21.32 -12.59 -5.93
C LEU A 82 20.85 -13.14 -4.57
N PRO A 83 19.75 -12.63 -4.02
CA PRO A 83 19.22 -13.12 -2.76
C PRO A 83 18.61 -14.52 -2.93
N THR A 84 18.86 -15.38 -1.95
CA THR A 84 18.19 -16.68 -1.85
C THR A 84 16.95 -16.63 -0.97
N VAL A 85 16.78 -15.51 -0.23
CA VAL A 85 15.65 -15.29 0.66
C VAL A 85 14.44 -14.86 -0.15
N GLN A 86 13.37 -15.62 -0.04
CA GLN A 86 12.06 -15.32 -0.64
C GLN A 86 11.11 -14.83 0.46
N GLY A 87 10.26 -13.85 0.13
CA GLY A 87 9.32 -13.30 1.10
C GLY A 87 8.91 -11.87 0.78
N THR A 88 8.31 -11.22 1.76
CA THR A 88 7.78 -9.85 1.62
C THR A 88 8.69 -8.86 2.35
N VAL A 89 9.12 -7.80 1.67
CA VAL A 89 9.79 -6.66 2.30
C VAL A 89 8.78 -5.87 3.11
N VAL A 90 8.90 -5.90 4.43
CA VAL A 90 7.99 -5.21 5.35
C VAL A 90 8.54 -3.87 5.84
N GLY A 91 9.81 -3.61 5.62
CA GLY A 91 10.46 -2.37 6.01
C GLY A 91 11.93 -2.33 5.61
N CYS A 92 12.59 -1.22 5.89
CA CYS A 92 14.03 -1.07 5.64
C CYS A 92 14.72 -0.31 6.76
N ARG A 93 16.05 -0.46 6.82
CA ARG A 93 16.96 0.28 7.70
C ARG A 93 18.14 0.81 6.90
N GLY A 94 18.74 1.90 7.36
CA GLY A 94 19.85 2.55 6.66
C GLY A 94 19.37 3.42 5.50
N SER A 95 20.31 3.83 4.66
CA SER A 95 20.04 4.67 3.48
C SER A 95 21.07 4.45 2.40
N GLY A 96 20.70 4.70 1.14
CA GLY A 96 21.56 4.56 -0.02
C GLY A 96 22.15 3.15 -0.13
N LYS A 97 23.46 3.05 -0.34
CA LYS A 97 24.17 1.76 -0.51
C LYS A 97 24.21 0.87 0.74
N LYS A 98 23.81 1.41 1.91
CA LYS A 98 23.75 0.66 3.18
C LYS A 98 22.30 0.30 3.56
N THR A 99 21.40 0.33 2.61
CA THR A 99 20.00 -0.06 2.85
C THR A 99 19.91 -1.56 3.09
N VAL A 100 19.25 -1.92 4.19
CA VAL A 100 18.95 -3.31 4.56
C VAL A 100 17.44 -3.45 4.60
N ALA A 101 16.90 -4.31 3.76
CA ALA A 101 15.50 -4.70 3.79
C ALA A 101 15.24 -5.67 4.95
N LEU A 102 14.07 -5.55 5.55
CA LEU A 102 13.56 -6.51 6.52
C LEU A 102 12.53 -7.39 5.79
N VAL A 103 12.85 -8.66 5.66
CA VAL A 103 12.04 -9.60 4.88
C VAL A 103 11.27 -10.53 5.81
N ASP A 104 9.97 -10.59 5.63
CA ASP A 104 9.12 -11.61 6.21
C ASP A 104 9.07 -12.81 5.26
N THR A 105 9.49 -13.97 5.74
CA THR A 105 9.50 -15.22 4.98
C THR A 105 8.31 -16.12 5.32
N GLY A 106 7.41 -15.66 6.15
CA GLY A 106 6.18 -16.39 6.49
C GLY A 106 5.17 -16.38 5.33
N ASP A 107 4.31 -17.38 5.30
CA ASP A 107 3.17 -17.44 4.40
C ASP A 107 2.02 -16.61 5.01
N VAL A 108 2.12 -15.29 4.86
CA VAL A 108 1.18 -14.35 5.47
C VAL A 108 0.60 -13.38 4.44
N HIS A 109 -0.67 -13.04 4.61
CA HIS A 109 -1.29 -11.96 3.84
C HIS A 109 -0.87 -10.60 4.41
N THR A 110 -0.51 -9.67 3.53
CA THR A 110 -0.11 -8.33 3.92
C THR A 110 -1.11 -7.30 3.42
N LEU A 111 -1.64 -6.47 4.32
CA LEU A 111 -2.47 -5.31 3.98
C LEU A 111 -1.71 -4.01 4.23
N MET A 112 -1.49 -3.24 3.17
CA MET A 112 -0.89 -1.91 3.27
C MET A 112 -1.97 -0.83 3.23
N VAL A 113 -2.09 -0.07 4.29
CA VAL A 113 -3.02 1.06 4.41
C VAL A 113 -2.24 2.37 4.37
N GLY A 114 -2.68 3.29 3.52
CA GLY A 114 -2.06 4.61 3.43
C GLY A 114 -2.89 5.56 2.57
N ALA A 115 -2.85 6.85 2.87
CA ALA A 115 -3.54 7.88 2.10
C ALA A 115 -3.05 7.96 0.65
N ALA A 116 -3.78 8.66 -0.21
CA ALA A 116 -3.30 8.99 -1.55
C ALA A 116 -2.04 9.87 -1.47
N GLY A 117 -1.07 9.67 -2.37
CA GLY A 117 0.16 10.45 -2.42
C GLY A 117 1.27 10.05 -1.44
N VAL A 118 1.07 9.08 -0.54
CA VAL A 118 2.13 8.59 0.36
C VAL A 118 3.07 7.57 -0.29
N GLU A 119 3.12 7.55 -1.61
CA GLU A 119 4.06 6.76 -2.42
C GLU A 119 4.12 5.26 -2.09
N LYS A 120 2.96 4.65 -1.76
CA LYS A 120 2.85 3.21 -1.46
C LYS A 120 3.50 2.34 -2.53
N THR A 121 3.32 2.70 -3.79
CA THR A 121 3.89 1.96 -4.93
C THR A 121 5.41 2.03 -4.91
N ALA A 122 6.00 3.21 -4.68
CA ALA A 122 7.44 3.40 -4.72
C ALA A 122 8.14 2.75 -3.52
N TYR A 123 7.59 2.91 -2.31
CA TYR A 123 8.27 2.44 -1.09
C TYR A 123 7.92 1.02 -0.67
N PHE A 124 6.82 0.47 -1.17
CA PHE A 124 6.45 -0.91 -0.82
C PHE A 124 6.41 -1.82 -2.04
N LEU A 125 5.62 -1.48 -3.06
CA LEU A 125 5.37 -2.40 -4.16
C LEU A 125 6.63 -2.65 -5.00
N TYR A 126 7.35 -1.60 -5.41
CA TYR A 126 8.55 -1.75 -6.21
C TYR A 126 9.68 -2.52 -5.51
N PRO A 127 10.02 -2.27 -4.23
CA PRO A 127 10.98 -3.10 -3.52
C PRO A 127 10.59 -4.58 -3.43
N ASN A 128 9.30 -4.87 -3.29
CA ASN A 128 8.80 -6.24 -3.25
C ASN A 128 8.88 -6.92 -4.61
N ILE A 129 8.53 -6.22 -5.70
CA ILE A 129 8.70 -6.76 -7.06
C ILE A 129 10.19 -6.99 -7.36
N GLU A 130 11.07 -6.07 -6.98
CA GLU A 130 12.50 -6.22 -7.18
C GLU A 130 13.06 -7.44 -6.44
N LEU A 131 12.67 -7.63 -5.17
CA LEU A 131 13.06 -8.81 -4.41
C LEU A 131 12.50 -10.10 -5.03
N ALA A 132 11.22 -10.10 -5.41
CA ALA A 132 10.60 -11.26 -6.05
C ALA A 132 11.35 -11.66 -7.32
N CYS A 133 11.67 -10.70 -8.17
CA CYS A 133 12.47 -10.95 -9.38
C CYS A 133 13.88 -11.46 -9.04
N ALA A 134 14.57 -10.83 -8.11
CA ALA A 134 15.95 -11.19 -7.77
C ALA A 134 16.06 -12.56 -7.08
N SER A 135 15.05 -12.96 -6.31
CA SER A 135 15.01 -14.25 -5.60
C SER A 135 14.35 -15.38 -6.40
N GLY A 136 13.94 -15.13 -7.64
CA GLY A 136 13.34 -16.15 -8.51
C GLY A 136 11.91 -16.54 -8.16
N MET A 137 11.15 -15.67 -7.48
CA MET A 137 9.74 -15.91 -7.15
C MET A 137 8.84 -15.66 -8.35
N SER A 138 7.94 -16.58 -8.67
CA SER A 138 6.81 -16.29 -9.57
C SER A 138 5.75 -15.47 -8.85
N PHE A 139 5.19 -14.47 -9.52
CA PHE A 139 4.15 -13.63 -8.93
C PHE A 139 3.15 -13.14 -9.97
N VAL A 140 1.98 -12.78 -9.50
CA VAL A 140 0.92 -12.11 -10.28
C VAL A 140 0.66 -10.76 -9.65
N SER A 141 0.50 -9.73 -10.48
CA SER A 141 0.19 -8.38 -10.01
C SER A 141 -0.96 -7.78 -10.81
N THR A 142 -1.88 -7.13 -10.12
CA THR A 142 -2.89 -6.29 -10.76
C THR A 142 -2.36 -4.87 -10.94
N ASP A 143 -2.53 -4.32 -12.14
CA ASP A 143 -2.00 -2.99 -12.51
C ASP A 143 -3.06 -2.13 -13.14
N THR A 144 -3.74 -1.32 -12.34
CA THR A 144 -4.84 -0.46 -12.82
C THR A 144 -4.37 0.72 -13.67
N LYS A 145 -3.08 1.10 -13.60
CA LYS A 145 -2.49 2.26 -14.29
C LYS A 145 -1.50 1.88 -15.39
N GLY A 146 -1.09 0.62 -15.45
CA GLY A 146 -0.03 0.15 -16.33
C GLY A 146 1.39 0.55 -15.88
N ASP A 147 1.54 1.04 -14.65
CA ASP A 147 2.83 1.51 -14.13
C ASP A 147 3.78 0.36 -13.83
N ILE A 148 3.27 -0.76 -13.32
CA ILE A 148 4.07 -1.94 -13.00
C ILE A 148 4.60 -2.59 -14.27
N ALA A 149 3.73 -2.86 -15.23
CA ALA A 149 4.11 -3.46 -16.51
C ALA A 149 5.14 -2.58 -17.24
N ARG A 150 4.93 -1.26 -17.27
CA ARG A 150 5.84 -0.30 -17.92
C ARG A 150 7.20 -0.21 -17.24
N ASN A 151 7.23 -0.13 -15.90
CA ASN A 151 8.46 0.12 -15.15
C ASN A 151 9.23 -1.17 -14.86
N TYR A 152 8.54 -2.28 -14.61
CA TYR A 152 9.19 -3.53 -14.20
C TYR A 152 9.13 -4.66 -15.23
N GLY A 153 8.23 -4.63 -16.21
CA GLY A 153 8.15 -5.68 -17.23
C GLY A 153 9.47 -5.90 -17.95
N THR A 154 10.10 -4.81 -18.42
CA THR A 154 11.41 -4.88 -19.07
C THR A 154 12.53 -5.27 -18.09
N ILE A 155 12.48 -4.80 -16.85
CA ILE A 155 13.49 -5.16 -15.83
C ILE A 155 13.41 -6.65 -15.53
N ALA A 156 12.22 -7.19 -15.30
CA ALA A 156 12.01 -8.59 -15.02
C ALA A 156 12.49 -9.49 -16.17
N SER A 157 12.16 -9.15 -17.41
CA SER A 157 12.54 -9.96 -18.57
C SER A 157 14.04 -9.86 -18.89
N LYS A 158 14.62 -8.63 -18.96
CA LYS A 158 16.00 -8.44 -19.41
C LYS A 158 17.03 -8.74 -18.35
N HIS A 159 16.78 -8.41 -17.09
CA HIS A 159 17.77 -8.55 -16.03
C HIS A 159 17.63 -9.84 -15.23
N TYR A 160 16.42 -10.36 -15.14
CA TYR A 160 16.12 -11.56 -14.33
C TYR A 160 15.64 -12.76 -15.16
N GLY A 161 15.45 -12.60 -16.48
CA GLY A 161 15.08 -13.70 -17.37
C GLY A 161 13.63 -14.18 -17.22
N TYR A 162 12.75 -13.37 -16.68
CA TYR A 162 11.34 -13.72 -16.52
C TYR A 162 10.60 -13.77 -17.86
N ASN A 163 9.71 -14.73 -17.98
CA ASN A 163 8.64 -14.68 -18.97
C ASN A 163 7.52 -13.81 -18.39
N VAL A 164 7.34 -12.62 -18.96
CA VAL A 164 6.33 -11.65 -18.51
C VAL A 164 5.14 -11.73 -19.45
N SER A 165 3.97 -12.03 -18.91
CA SER A 165 2.70 -12.01 -19.63
C SER A 165 1.82 -10.89 -19.10
N VAL A 166 1.23 -10.11 -20.02
CA VAL A 166 0.38 -8.97 -19.69
C VAL A 166 -1.02 -9.20 -20.25
N LEU A 167 -1.98 -9.35 -19.34
CA LEU A 167 -3.41 -9.43 -19.68
C LEU A 167 -4.01 -8.03 -19.63
N ASP A 168 -4.21 -7.43 -20.79
CA ASP A 168 -4.82 -6.10 -20.91
C ASP A 168 -6.31 -6.19 -21.22
N LEU A 169 -7.14 -6.12 -20.18
CA LEU A 169 -8.60 -6.18 -20.30
C LEU A 169 -9.20 -4.90 -20.93
N ARG A 170 -8.44 -3.81 -21.02
CA ARG A 170 -8.88 -2.58 -21.69
C ARG A 170 -8.62 -2.62 -23.19
N ASN A 171 -7.52 -3.26 -23.58
CA ASN A 171 -7.11 -3.41 -24.97
C ASN A 171 -6.88 -4.89 -25.31
N PRO A 172 -7.94 -5.71 -25.45
CA PRO A 172 -7.81 -7.15 -25.67
C PRO A 172 -6.96 -7.52 -26.89
N THR A 173 -6.91 -6.64 -27.89
CA THR A 173 -6.10 -6.83 -29.12
C THR A 173 -4.59 -6.65 -28.90
N ARG A 174 -4.18 -6.12 -27.75
CA ARG A 174 -2.79 -5.93 -27.32
C ARG A 174 -2.43 -6.80 -26.12
N SER A 175 -3.39 -7.57 -25.64
CA SER A 175 -3.21 -8.49 -24.53
C SER A 175 -2.48 -9.74 -24.99
N ASP A 176 -1.64 -10.29 -24.11
CA ASP A 176 -1.14 -11.64 -24.32
C ASP A 176 -2.31 -12.63 -24.21
N GLU A 177 -2.22 -13.70 -24.97
CA GLU A 177 -3.20 -14.76 -24.92
C GLU A 177 -3.06 -15.54 -23.59
N ASN A 178 -4.18 -15.70 -22.90
CA ASN A 178 -4.24 -16.52 -21.70
C ASN A 178 -5.51 -17.37 -21.68
N ASN A 179 -5.32 -18.66 -21.80
CA ASN A 179 -6.40 -19.62 -21.60
C ASN A 179 -6.27 -20.24 -20.21
N ILE A 180 -7.06 -19.75 -19.25
CA ILE A 180 -7.09 -20.27 -17.89
C ILE A 180 -7.36 -21.79 -17.84
N LEU A 181 -8.13 -22.29 -18.82
CA LEU A 181 -8.49 -23.69 -18.92
C LEU A 181 -7.49 -24.52 -19.75
N HIS A 182 -6.37 -23.94 -20.18
CA HIS A 182 -5.41 -24.63 -21.04
C HIS A 182 -4.94 -25.97 -20.44
N LEU A 183 -4.55 -25.97 -19.17
CA LEU A 183 -4.09 -27.18 -18.50
C LEU A 183 -5.23 -28.18 -18.29
N VAL A 184 -6.42 -27.70 -17.94
CA VAL A 184 -7.61 -28.54 -17.80
C VAL A 184 -7.93 -29.22 -19.12
N ASN A 185 -7.99 -28.44 -20.20
CA ASN A 185 -8.24 -28.98 -21.54
C ASN A 185 -7.17 -29.99 -21.96
N LYS A 186 -5.89 -29.66 -21.77
CA LYS A 186 -4.78 -30.56 -22.08
C LYS A 186 -4.91 -31.90 -21.37
N TYR A 187 -5.11 -31.87 -20.06
CA TYR A 187 -5.22 -33.13 -19.28
C TYR A 187 -6.53 -33.89 -19.58
N MET A 188 -7.61 -33.17 -19.90
CA MET A 188 -8.84 -33.79 -20.33
C MET A 188 -8.68 -34.48 -21.70
N ASP A 189 -7.99 -33.85 -22.64
CA ASP A 189 -7.68 -34.44 -23.94
C ASP A 189 -6.80 -35.69 -23.79
N GLU A 190 -5.79 -35.67 -22.93
CA GLU A 190 -4.97 -36.83 -22.60
C GLU A 190 -5.80 -37.98 -22.00
N TYR A 191 -6.76 -37.66 -21.10
CA TYR A 191 -7.68 -38.65 -20.54
C TYR A 191 -8.67 -39.19 -21.58
N LEU A 192 -9.17 -38.34 -22.49
CA LEU A 192 -10.09 -38.75 -23.53
C LEU A 192 -9.41 -39.67 -24.58
N ALA A 193 -8.13 -39.41 -24.84
CA ALA A 193 -7.32 -40.25 -25.72
C ALA A 193 -7.03 -41.63 -25.10
N ASP A 194 -6.80 -41.70 -23.80
CA ASP A 194 -6.59 -42.91 -23.02
C ASP A 194 -7.38 -42.85 -21.69
N LYS A 195 -8.56 -43.44 -21.68
CA LYS A 195 -9.44 -43.48 -20.50
C LYS A 195 -8.87 -44.30 -19.33
N SER A 196 -7.80 -45.02 -19.50
CA SER A 196 -7.09 -45.71 -18.42
C SER A 196 -6.16 -44.78 -17.66
N ASN A 197 -5.83 -43.61 -18.22
CA ASN A 197 -4.98 -42.59 -17.61
C ASN A 197 -5.73 -41.78 -16.55
N LEU A 198 -6.00 -42.42 -15.41
CA LEU A 198 -6.65 -41.77 -14.26
C LEU A 198 -5.82 -40.62 -13.66
N SER A 199 -4.51 -40.59 -13.89
CA SER A 199 -3.64 -39.48 -13.45
C SER A 199 -3.94 -38.19 -14.22
N ALA A 200 -4.18 -38.28 -15.54
CA ALA A 200 -4.59 -37.10 -16.33
C ALA A 200 -5.96 -36.58 -15.89
N LYS A 201 -6.92 -37.49 -15.67
CA LYS A 201 -8.24 -37.10 -15.12
C LYS A 201 -8.12 -36.35 -13.81
N ALA A 202 -7.38 -36.87 -12.83
CA ALA A 202 -7.19 -36.25 -11.54
C ALA A 202 -6.48 -34.87 -11.61
N LYS A 203 -5.62 -34.65 -12.62
CA LYS A 203 -4.98 -33.34 -12.87
C LYS A 203 -5.92 -32.33 -13.53
N ALA A 204 -6.88 -32.81 -14.35
CA ALA A 204 -7.89 -31.95 -14.97
C ALA A 204 -8.96 -31.45 -13.96
N GLU A 205 -9.21 -32.26 -12.91
CA GLU A 205 -10.21 -31.98 -11.87
C GLU A 205 -9.68 -31.11 -10.70
N LYS A 206 -8.38 -30.85 -10.63
CA LYS A 206 -7.73 -29.96 -9.63
C LYS A 206 -7.63 -28.51 -10.11
#